data_78b934126de5c7363520e0ab4cf06109
#
_entry.id   78b934126de5c7363520e0ab4cf06109
#
_cell.length_a   1.000
_cell.length_b   1.000
_cell.length_c   1.000
_cell.angle_alpha   90.00
_cell.angle_beta   90.00
_cell.angle_gamma   90.00
#
_symmetry.space_group_name_H-M   'P 1'
#
loop_
_entity.id
_entity.type
_entity.pdbx_description
1 polymer ?
#
loop_
_entity_poly.entity_id
_entity_poly.type
_entity_poly.pdbx_seq_one_letter_code
_entity_poly.pdbx_strand_id
1 'polypeptide(L)'
;RIGDVEVMAKLLMEIGAEVHGLGTATIRVRCREIATSEPSNELVGKLRGSVLLLGPLLARTGRAVLGMPGGDFPARRTIGTHVDALVHLGATVLPSSGHALEALKGLRPASMYLDEASVTGTETALLAAATIEGVTEIRHAATEPHVVEVCRFLQSMGVGIAGAGSSTIRVEGTNRPRGATHTLNGDYIEAGSWAVVAAVTGGEIEVRG
;
A
#
# COMPACT_ATOMS: atom_id res chain seq x y z
N ARG A 1 -10.56 -9.63 -15.02
CA ARG A 1 -10.90 -8.30 -14.47
C ARG A 1 -11.09 -8.44 -12.98
N ILE A 2 -10.37 -7.65 -12.19
CA ILE A 2 -10.47 -7.62 -10.73
C ILE A 2 -11.12 -6.30 -10.36
N GLY A 3 -12.28 -6.34 -9.67
CA GLY A 3 -13.06 -5.15 -9.30
C GLY A 3 -12.27 -4.16 -8.47
N ASP A 4 -11.46 -4.65 -7.54
CA ASP A 4 -10.63 -3.83 -6.66
C ASP A 4 -9.59 -3.01 -7.42
N VAL A 5 -9.02 -3.57 -8.49
CA VAL A 5 -8.09 -2.85 -9.38
C VAL A 5 -8.81 -1.71 -10.12
N GLU A 6 -10.06 -1.92 -10.52
CA GLU A 6 -10.87 -0.88 -11.17
C GLU A 6 -11.22 0.25 -10.19
N VAL A 7 -11.54 -0.07 -8.94
CA VAL A 7 -11.80 0.94 -7.90
C VAL A 7 -10.53 1.71 -7.56
N MET A 8 -9.41 1.02 -7.37
CA MET A 8 -8.12 1.67 -7.11
C MET A 8 -7.70 2.58 -8.27
N ALA A 9 -7.89 2.16 -9.51
CA ALA A 9 -7.61 2.99 -10.67
C ALA A 9 -8.44 4.29 -10.68
N LYS A 10 -9.72 4.22 -10.29
CA LYS A 10 -10.58 5.41 -10.16
C LYS A 10 -10.10 6.33 -9.05
N LEU A 11 -9.71 5.78 -7.89
CA LEU A 11 -9.10 6.55 -6.81
C LEU A 11 -7.82 7.25 -7.26
N LEU A 12 -6.94 6.53 -7.98
CA LEU A 12 -5.71 7.12 -8.53
C LEU A 12 -6.00 8.25 -9.52
N MET A 13 -7.00 8.08 -10.41
CA MET A 13 -7.41 9.14 -11.34
C MET A 13 -7.98 10.35 -10.61
N GLU A 14 -8.77 10.16 -9.56
CA GLU A 14 -9.33 11.24 -8.75
C GLU A 14 -8.22 12.05 -8.06
N ILE A 15 -7.18 11.40 -7.56
CA ILE A 15 -6.04 12.10 -6.96
C ILE A 15 -5.05 12.69 -7.97
N GLY A 16 -5.34 12.62 -9.28
CA GLY A 16 -4.58 13.27 -10.35
C GLY A 16 -3.69 12.37 -11.18
N ALA A 17 -3.80 11.04 -11.06
CA ALA A 17 -3.02 10.14 -11.90
C ALA A 17 -3.67 9.89 -13.27
N GLU A 18 -2.83 9.75 -14.28
CA GLU A 18 -3.18 9.18 -15.58
C GLU A 18 -3.08 7.65 -15.50
N VAL A 19 -4.16 6.93 -15.81
CA VAL A 19 -4.19 5.46 -15.80
C VAL A 19 -4.59 4.96 -17.18
N HIS A 20 -3.75 4.12 -17.79
CA HIS A 20 -3.97 3.50 -19.11
C HIS A 20 -3.86 1.99 -19.03
N GLY A 21 -4.55 1.29 -19.91
CA GLY A 21 -4.52 -0.17 -20.03
C GLY A 21 -5.39 -0.91 -19.01
N LEU A 22 -6.32 -0.23 -18.35
CA LEU A 22 -7.26 -0.88 -17.44
C LEU A 22 -8.06 -1.97 -18.17
N GLY A 23 -8.14 -3.16 -17.57
CA GLY A 23 -8.78 -4.33 -18.17
C GLY A 23 -7.89 -5.11 -19.15
N THR A 24 -6.63 -4.74 -19.32
CA THR A 24 -5.62 -5.48 -20.08
C THR A 24 -4.58 -6.11 -19.16
N ALA A 25 -3.62 -6.85 -19.71
CA ALA A 25 -2.51 -7.46 -18.96
C ALA A 25 -1.47 -6.42 -18.48
N THR A 26 -1.54 -5.17 -18.95
CA THR A 26 -0.55 -4.13 -18.58
C THR A 26 -1.26 -2.84 -18.24
N ILE A 27 -0.98 -2.33 -17.04
CA ILE A 27 -1.49 -1.04 -16.57
C ILE A 27 -0.31 -0.07 -16.47
N ARG A 28 -0.47 1.12 -17.03
CA ARG A 28 0.46 2.23 -16.89
C ARG A 28 -0.16 3.31 -16.03
N VAL A 29 0.54 3.68 -14.96
CA VAL A 29 0.13 4.75 -14.05
C VAL A 29 1.18 5.85 -14.06
N ARG A 30 0.74 7.09 -14.17
CA ARG A 30 1.60 8.28 -14.10
C ARG A 30 0.92 9.34 -13.26
N CYS A 31 1.58 9.81 -12.20
CA CYS A 31 1.07 10.88 -11.35
C CYS A 31 2.17 11.92 -11.13
N ARG A 32 2.16 12.99 -11.89
CA ARG A 32 3.13 14.11 -11.75
C ARG A 32 2.78 14.99 -10.57
N GLU A 33 1.53 15.37 -10.48
CA GLU A 33 0.99 16.27 -9.46
C GLU A 33 -0.20 15.61 -8.78
N ILE A 34 -0.36 15.87 -7.50
CA ILE A 34 -1.53 15.43 -6.74
C ILE A 34 -2.60 16.51 -6.81
N ALA A 35 -3.75 16.18 -7.38
CA ALA A 35 -4.88 17.09 -7.51
C ALA A 35 -5.64 17.25 -6.18
N THR A 36 -5.72 16.19 -5.39
CA THR A 36 -6.33 16.22 -4.05
C THR A 36 -5.67 15.24 -3.12
N SER A 37 -5.53 15.60 -1.84
CA SER A 37 -5.12 14.71 -0.76
C SER A 37 -6.31 14.11 0.02
N GLU A 38 -7.53 14.34 -0.48
CA GLU A 38 -8.79 13.90 0.11
C GLU A 38 -9.68 13.27 -0.99
N PRO A 39 -9.43 12.00 -1.35
CA PRO A 39 -10.26 11.28 -2.32
C PRO A 39 -11.68 11.04 -1.75
N SER A 40 -12.65 10.85 -2.65
CA SER A 40 -14.06 10.72 -2.29
C SER A 40 -14.33 9.53 -1.36
N ASN A 41 -15.13 9.76 -0.33
CA ASN A 41 -15.55 8.73 0.61
C ASN A 41 -16.31 7.58 -0.08
N GLU A 42 -16.98 7.87 -1.19
CA GLU A 42 -17.68 6.85 -1.98
C GLU A 42 -16.73 5.79 -2.53
N LEU A 43 -15.60 6.19 -3.13
CA LEU A 43 -14.62 5.26 -3.67
C LEU A 43 -13.79 4.60 -2.55
N VAL A 44 -13.38 5.38 -1.55
CA VAL A 44 -12.65 4.87 -0.38
C VAL A 44 -13.45 3.77 0.33
N GLY A 45 -14.75 3.98 0.49
CA GLY A 45 -15.66 3.01 1.13
C GLY A 45 -15.93 1.73 0.31
N LYS A 46 -15.51 1.66 -0.95
CA LYS A 46 -15.65 0.46 -1.79
C LYS A 46 -14.46 -0.49 -1.73
N LEU A 47 -13.31 -0.04 -1.19
CA LEU A 47 -12.07 -0.79 -1.26
C LEU A 47 -11.27 -0.67 0.04
N ARG A 48 -10.97 -1.81 0.69
CA ARG A 48 -10.09 -1.83 1.87
C ARG A 48 -8.68 -1.32 1.52
N GLY A 49 -8.16 -1.70 0.37
CA GLY A 49 -6.84 -1.28 -0.11
C GLY A 49 -6.68 0.23 -0.32
N SER A 50 -7.77 1.02 -0.26
CA SER A 50 -7.70 2.48 -0.30
C SER A 50 -6.84 3.06 0.83
N VAL A 51 -6.70 2.34 1.96
CA VAL A 51 -5.82 2.72 3.08
C VAL A 51 -4.36 2.93 2.66
N LEU A 52 -3.89 2.23 1.63
CA LEU A 52 -2.53 2.36 1.09
C LEU A 52 -2.23 3.74 0.50
N LEU A 53 -3.26 4.54 0.22
CA LEU A 53 -3.09 5.92 -0.26
C LEU A 53 -2.59 6.87 0.83
N LEU A 54 -2.80 6.54 2.13
CA LEU A 54 -2.39 7.42 3.25
C LEU A 54 -0.90 7.77 3.21
N GLY A 55 -0.04 6.77 3.10
CA GLY A 55 1.42 6.96 3.07
C GLY A 55 1.89 7.86 1.92
N PRO A 56 1.60 7.49 0.65
CA PRO A 56 1.99 8.28 -0.52
C PRO A 56 1.39 9.69 -0.56
N LEU A 57 0.13 9.88 -0.18
CA LEU A 57 -0.49 11.21 -0.12
C LEU A 57 0.22 12.07 0.93
N LEU A 58 0.39 11.56 2.13
CA LEU A 58 1.06 12.27 3.22
C LEU A 58 2.50 12.65 2.84
N ALA A 59 3.25 11.72 2.25
CA ALA A 59 4.63 11.96 1.83
C ALA A 59 4.74 13.01 0.72
N ARG A 60 3.77 13.07 -0.21
CA ARG A 60 3.82 13.97 -1.37
C ARG A 60 3.20 15.33 -1.13
N THR A 61 2.22 15.45 -0.24
CA THR A 61 1.43 16.68 -0.04
C THR A 61 1.55 17.25 1.38
N GLY A 62 2.14 16.48 2.31
CA GLY A 62 2.14 16.84 3.73
C GLY A 62 0.80 16.64 4.44
N ARG A 63 -0.24 16.19 3.73
CA ARG A 63 -1.57 15.96 4.26
C ARG A 63 -2.22 14.75 3.58
N ALA A 64 -2.99 13.97 4.33
CA ALA A 64 -3.84 12.92 3.79
C ALA A 64 -5.13 12.83 4.59
N VAL A 65 -6.27 12.84 3.92
CA VAL A 65 -7.59 12.66 4.53
C VAL A 65 -8.28 11.49 3.83
N LEU A 66 -8.62 10.46 4.59
CA LEU A 66 -9.36 9.32 4.09
C LEU A 66 -10.62 9.10 4.93
N GLY A 67 -11.72 8.81 4.25
CA GLY A 67 -12.91 8.24 4.88
C GLY A 67 -12.62 6.85 5.46
N MET A 68 -13.67 6.16 5.88
CA MET A 68 -13.54 4.78 6.35
C MET A 68 -13.30 3.84 5.15
N PRO A 69 -12.13 3.16 5.07
CA PRO A 69 -11.90 2.15 4.04
C PRO A 69 -12.91 1.01 4.15
N GLY A 70 -13.53 0.67 3.02
CA GLY A 70 -14.57 -0.35 2.93
C GLY A 70 -14.06 -1.72 2.51
N GLY A 71 -14.94 -2.49 1.90
CA GLY A 71 -14.61 -3.75 1.21
C GLY A 71 -14.49 -4.99 2.09
N ASP A 72 -14.38 -4.86 3.41
CA ASP A 72 -14.26 -5.99 4.34
C ASP A 72 -15.41 -5.98 5.36
N PHE A 73 -16.06 -7.12 5.53
CA PHE A 73 -17.17 -7.28 6.50
C PHE A 73 -16.84 -8.38 7.51
N PRO A 74 -17.00 -8.14 8.82
CA PRO A 74 -17.54 -6.94 9.45
C PRO A 74 -16.50 -5.80 9.54
N ALA A 75 -16.94 -4.56 9.37
CA ALA A 75 -16.14 -3.32 9.37
C ALA A 75 -15.51 -2.98 10.75
N ARG A 76 -15.09 -4.01 11.50
CA ARG A 76 -14.44 -3.87 12.82
C ARG A 76 -12.92 -3.77 12.73
N ARG A 77 -12.35 -4.00 11.56
CA ARG A 77 -10.90 -3.91 11.36
C ARG A 77 -10.47 -2.45 11.41
N THR A 78 -9.74 -2.10 12.44
CA THR A 78 -9.14 -0.76 12.56
C THR A 78 -8.04 -0.56 11.52
N ILE A 79 -7.59 0.67 11.34
CA ILE A 79 -6.38 1.00 10.60
C ILE A 79 -5.30 1.55 11.55
N GLY A 80 -5.34 1.15 12.82
CA GLY A 80 -4.42 1.61 13.87
C GLY A 80 -2.97 1.45 13.44
N THR A 81 -2.55 0.24 13.06
CA THR A 81 -1.19 -0.05 12.61
C THR A 81 -0.71 0.86 11.48
N HIS A 82 -1.58 1.23 10.52
CA HIS A 82 -1.24 2.15 9.43
C HIS A 82 -0.99 3.57 9.97
N VAL A 83 -1.90 4.04 10.82
CA VAL A 83 -1.80 5.37 11.45
C VAL A 83 -0.56 5.44 12.34
N ASP A 84 -0.34 4.45 13.19
CA ASP A 84 0.80 4.39 14.09
C ASP A 84 2.14 4.37 13.35
N ALA A 85 2.23 3.63 12.24
CA ALA A 85 3.41 3.64 11.36
C ALA A 85 3.70 5.06 10.83
N LEU A 86 2.68 5.77 10.37
CA LEU A 86 2.83 7.14 9.88
C LEU A 86 3.16 8.15 11.00
N VAL A 87 2.62 7.95 12.20
CA VAL A 87 2.96 8.74 13.39
C VAL A 87 4.43 8.55 13.78
N HIS A 88 4.95 7.32 13.73
CA HIS A 88 6.38 7.07 13.94
C HIS A 88 7.25 7.81 12.92
N LEU A 89 6.79 7.94 11.69
CA LEU A 89 7.46 8.71 10.64
C LEU A 89 7.29 10.24 10.81
N GLY A 90 6.56 10.69 11.83
CA GLY A 90 6.41 12.10 12.17
C GLY A 90 5.11 12.76 11.76
N ALA A 91 4.11 11.98 11.37
CA ALA A 91 2.76 12.49 11.13
C ALA A 91 2.03 12.82 12.45
N THR A 92 1.09 13.74 12.35
CA THR A 92 0.14 14.09 13.42
C THR A 92 -1.27 13.72 12.99
N VAL A 93 -2.01 13.04 13.86
CA VAL A 93 -3.42 12.74 13.63
C VAL A 93 -4.26 13.98 13.93
N LEU A 94 -5.13 14.35 13.02
CA LEU A 94 -6.03 15.49 13.17
C LEU A 94 -7.42 15.01 13.61
N PRO A 95 -8.15 15.81 14.42
CA PRO A 95 -9.55 15.53 14.72
C PRO A 95 -10.38 15.58 13.42
N SER A 96 -11.03 14.48 13.07
CA SER A 96 -11.92 14.41 11.89
C SER A 96 -12.91 13.25 12.05
N SER A 97 -13.92 13.22 11.20
CA SER A 97 -14.88 12.10 11.11
C SER A 97 -14.32 10.89 10.37
N GLY A 98 -13.12 10.98 9.82
CA GLY A 98 -12.38 9.91 9.16
C GLY A 98 -10.94 9.85 9.68
N HIS A 99 -10.02 9.47 8.81
CA HIS A 99 -8.59 9.42 9.12
C HIS A 99 -7.88 10.58 8.44
N ALA A 100 -7.59 11.63 9.21
CA ALA A 100 -6.84 12.80 8.74
C ALA A 100 -5.48 12.86 9.41
N LEU A 101 -4.43 12.94 8.59
CA LEU A 101 -3.05 13.06 9.05
C LEU A 101 -2.37 14.24 8.35
N GLU A 102 -1.43 14.84 9.07
CA GLU A 102 -0.63 15.95 8.59
C GLU A 102 0.84 15.77 8.97
N ALA A 103 1.73 16.20 8.10
CA ALA A 103 3.18 16.18 8.30
C ALA A 103 3.78 17.52 7.84
N LEU A 104 3.46 18.60 8.55
CA LEU A 104 3.86 19.99 8.21
C LEU A 104 5.36 20.19 8.05
N LYS A 105 6.17 19.40 8.77
CA LYS A 105 7.64 19.44 8.70
C LYS A 105 8.21 18.34 7.79
N GLY A 106 7.34 17.67 7.01
CA GLY A 106 7.67 16.46 6.25
C GLY A 106 7.80 15.22 7.14
N LEU A 107 7.75 14.07 6.50
CA LEU A 107 8.05 12.80 7.15
C LEU A 107 9.56 12.65 7.35
N ARG A 108 9.97 11.86 8.35
CA ARG A 108 11.37 11.63 8.72
C ARG A 108 11.64 10.13 8.95
N PRO A 109 12.88 9.66 8.74
CA PRO A 109 13.24 8.28 9.01
C PRO A 109 13.00 7.92 10.48
N ALA A 110 12.62 6.67 10.74
CA ALA A 110 12.37 6.18 12.08
C ALA A 110 12.71 4.69 12.22
N SER A 111 12.91 4.25 13.45
CA SER A 111 12.85 2.83 13.78
C SER A 111 11.51 2.58 14.49
N MET A 112 10.73 1.64 13.97
CA MET A 112 9.41 1.33 14.49
C MET A 112 9.21 -0.17 14.70
N TYR A 113 8.30 -0.51 15.59
CA TYR A 113 7.79 -1.86 15.81
C TYR A 113 6.28 -1.82 15.56
N LEU A 114 5.80 -2.56 14.58
CA LEU A 114 4.37 -2.64 14.29
C LEU A 114 3.66 -3.47 15.38
N ASP A 115 2.51 -3.02 15.84
CA ASP A 115 1.71 -3.69 16.86
C ASP A 115 1.18 -5.06 16.39
N GLU A 116 0.96 -5.19 15.07
CA GLU A 116 0.67 -6.47 14.42
C GLU A 116 1.46 -6.60 13.11
N ALA A 117 1.75 -7.84 12.68
CA ALA A 117 2.34 -8.12 11.38
C ALA A 117 1.30 -7.94 10.26
N SER A 118 0.73 -6.75 10.18
CA SER A 118 -0.26 -6.38 9.18
C SER A 118 0.39 -6.20 7.81
N VAL A 119 -0.14 -6.87 6.79
CA VAL A 119 0.32 -6.73 5.40
C VAL A 119 0.21 -5.28 4.95
N THR A 120 -1.00 -4.72 4.94
CA THR A 120 -1.24 -3.35 4.48
C THR A 120 -0.63 -2.29 5.41
N GLY A 121 -0.48 -2.58 6.72
CA GLY A 121 0.26 -1.73 7.65
C GLY A 121 1.75 -1.65 7.29
N THR A 122 2.37 -2.80 6.99
CA THR A 122 3.75 -2.89 6.49
C THR A 122 3.90 -2.15 5.15
N GLU A 123 2.99 -2.37 4.22
CA GLU A 123 3.01 -1.69 2.91
C GLU A 123 2.84 -0.17 3.05
N THR A 124 1.98 0.30 3.97
CA THR A 124 1.83 1.74 4.26
C THR A 124 3.15 2.33 4.76
N ALA A 125 3.82 1.65 5.69
CA ALA A 125 5.13 2.08 6.19
C ALA A 125 6.20 2.08 5.08
N LEU A 126 6.25 1.02 4.25
CA LEU A 126 7.16 0.91 3.11
C LEU A 126 6.96 2.04 2.09
N LEU A 127 5.71 2.28 1.68
CA LEU A 127 5.37 3.29 0.67
C LEU A 127 5.68 4.71 1.17
N ALA A 128 5.46 4.99 2.45
CA ALA A 128 5.83 6.28 3.04
C ALA A 128 7.36 6.40 3.15
N ALA A 129 8.05 5.41 3.73
CA ALA A 129 9.50 5.41 3.92
C ALA A 129 10.29 5.49 2.61
N ALA A 130 9.74 4.94 1.51
CA ALA A 130 10.39 4.94 0.20
C ALA A 130 10.78 6.32 -0.31
N THR A 131 10.09 7.37 0.11
CA THR A 131 10.31 8.76 -0.32
C THR A 131 11.03 9.63 0.72
N ILE A 132 11.42 9.05 1.87
CA ILE A 132 12.09 9.76 2.96
C ILE A 132 13.59 9.51 2.88
N GLU A 133 14.40 10.55 2.68
CA GLU A 133 15.87 10.41 2.70
C GLU A 133 16.34 9.94 4.09
N GLY A 134 17.17 8.92 4.10
CA GLY A 134 17.69 8.28 5.30
C GLY A 134 17.16 6.85 5.47
N VAL A 135 17.39 6.27 6.64
CA VAL A 135 17.10 4.86 6.90
C VAL A 135 15.94 4.72 7.85
N THR A 136 14.89 4.05 7.40
CA THR A 136 13.77 3.60 8.24
C THR A 136 13.88 2.10 8.49
N GLU A 137 13.71 1.67 9.73
CA GLU A 137 13.66 0.27 10.11
C GLU A 137 12.25 -0.08 10.58
N ILE A 138 11.64 -1.09 9.94
CA ILE A 138 10.31 -1.59 10.24
C ILE A 138 10.48 -2.98 10.82
N ARG A 139 10.14 -3.16 12.10
CA ARG A 139 10.16 -4.44 12.81
C ARG A 139 8.75 -4.97 13.00
N HIS A 140 8.61 -6.27 13.15
CA HIS A 140 7.35 -7.01 13.15
C HIS A 140 6.57 -6.80 11.84
N ALA A 141 7.33 -6.65 10.75
CA ALA A 141 6.79 -6.52 9.40
C ALA A 141 6.15 -7.83 8.93
N ALA A 142 5.13 -7.72 8.11
CA ALA A 142 4.55 -8.84 7.39
C ALA A 142 5.56 -9.42 6.38
N THR A 143 5.51 -10.74 6.18
CA THR A 143 6.51 -11.49 5.38
C THR A 143 5.94 -12.12 4.11
N GLU A 144 4.67 -11.89 3.83
CA GLU A 144 3.92 -12.48 2.73
C GLU A 144 4.52 -12.12 1.36
N PRO A 145 4.30 -12.97 0.35
CA PRO A 145 4.89 -12.79 -0.98
C PRO A 145 4.62 -11.43 -1.61
N HIS A 146 3.42 -10.88 -1.44
CA HIS A 146 3.08 -9.58 -2.01
C HIS A 146 3.78 -8.39 -1.31
N VAL A 147 4.13 -8.50 -0.03
CA VAL A 147 4.99 -7.51 0.65
C VAL A 147 6.40 -7.55 0.05
N VAL A 148 6.92 -8.76 -0.20
CA VAL A 148 8.21 -8.94 -0.88
C VAL A 148 8.17 -8.33 -2.29
N GLU A 149 7.06 -8.47 -2.98
CA GLU A 149 6.88 -7.94 -4.32
C GLU A 149 6.83 -6.40 -4.34
N VAL A 150 6.14 -5.79 -3.38
CA VAL A 150 6.19 -4.32 -3.17
C VAL A 150 7.63 -3.86 -2.93
N CYS A 151 8.39 -4.58 -2.09
CA CYS A 151 9.80 -4.27 -1.87
C CYS A 151 10.62 -4.32 -3.17
N ARG A 152 10.45 -5.36 -4.00
CA ARG A 152 11.13 -5.51 -5.30
C ARG A 152 10.75 -4.38 -6.27
N PHE A 153 9.48 -4.02 -6.30
CA PHE A 153 9.02 -2.92 -7.13
C PHE A 153 9.65 -1.59 -6.69
N LEU A 154 9.66 -1.28 -5.39
CA LEU A 154 10.31 -0.08 -4.86
C LEU A 154 11.83 -0.08 -5.13
N GLN A 155 12.50 -1.24 -5.02
CA GLN A 155 13.92 -1.37 -5.40
C GLN A 155 14.14 -1.02 -6.88
N SER A 156 13.27 -1.46 -7.78
CA SER A 156 13.36 -1.11 -9.21
C SER A 156 13.15 0.39 -9.46
N MET A 157 12.49 1.09 -8.55
CA MET A 157 12.31 2.55 -8.56
C MET A 157 13.51 3.31 -7.95
N GLY A 158 14.51 2.59 -7.42
CA GLY A 158 15.73 3.18 -6.85
C GLY A 158 15.75 3.33 -5.33
N VAL A 159 14.79 2.72 -4.63
CA VAL A 159 14.76 2.67 -3.16
C VAL A 159 15.68 1.55 -2.66
N GLY A 160 16.50 1.81 -1.66
CA GLY A 160 17.32 0.78 -1.00
C GLY A 160 16.45 -0.03 -0.03
N ILE A 161 16.33 -1.34 -0.23
CA ILE A 161 15.56 -2.20 0.69
C ILE A 161 16.37 -3.45 1.01
N ALA A 162 16.47 -3.77 2.31
CA ALA A 162 17.03 -5.01 2.84
C ALA A 162 16.04 -5.68 3.78
N GLY A 163 16.10 -7.02 3.89
CA GLY A 163 15.23 -7.79 4.77
C GLY A 163 13.84 -8.09 4.22
N ALA A 164 13.58 -7.88 2.93
CA ALA A 164 12.31 -8.27 2.29
C ALA A 164 12.00 -9.75 2.54
N GLY A 165 10.78 -10.06 3.03
CA GLY A 165 10.38 -11.42 3.40
C GLY A 165 10.82 -11.84 4.81
N SER A 166 11.42 -10.96 5.59
CA SER A 166 11.69 -11.18 7.02
C SER A 166 10.86 -10.22 7.87
N SER A 167 10.79 -10.49 9.18
CA SER A 167 10.08 -9.64 10.14
C SER A 167 10.74 -8.27 10.40
N THR A 168 11.89 -8.00 9.78
CA THR A 168 12.58 -6.73 9.89
C THR A 168 12.99 -6.25 8.50
N ILE A 169 12.41 -5.14 8.07
CA ILE A 169 12.70 -4.52 6.78
C ILE A 169 13.38 -3.18 7.03
N ARG A 170 14.49 -2.96 6.34
CA ARG A 170 15.24 -1.72 6.34
C ARG A 170 15.07 -1.02 5.01
N VAL A 171 14.60 0.22 5.06
CA VAL A 171 14.33 1.06 3.87
C VAL A 171 15.27 2.25 3.87
N GLU A 172 16.10 2.36 2.85
CA GLU A 172 16.86 3.56 2.55
C GLU A 172 16.13 4.33 1.45
N GLY A 173 15.31 5.29 1.87
CA GLY A 173 14.43 6.02 0.97
C GLY A 173 15.16 7.05 0.12
N THR A 174 14.48 7.52 -0.93
CA THR A 174 15.02 8.50 -1.87
C THR A 174 13.99 9.58 -2.20
N ASN A 175 14.41 10.84 -2.25
CA ASN A 175 13.58 11.94 -2.71
C ASN A 175 13.38 11.98 -4.24
N ARG A 176 14.03 11.05 -4.98
CA ARG A 176 13.98 10.97 -6.44
C ARG A 176 13.69 9.56 -6.95
N PRO A 177 12.55 8.96 -6.56
CA PRO A 177 12.17 7.68 -7.12
C PRO A 177 11.93 7.83 -8.63
N ARG A 178 12.36 6.84 -9.41
CA ARG A 178 12.18 6.82 -10.86
C ARG A 178 11.05 5.89 -11.26
N GLY A 179 10.51 6.09 -12.45
CA GLY A 179 9.53 5.15 -13.00
C GLY A 179 10.16 3.78 -13.24
N ALA A 180 9.37 2.72 -13.07
CA ALA A 180 9.79 1.34 -13.27
C ALA A 180 8.70 0.54 -13.99
N THR A 181 9.12 -0.56 -14.61
CA THR A 181 8.21 -1.60 -15.12
C THR A 181 8.39 -2.83 -14.24
N HIS A 182 7.26 -3.40 -13.80
CA HIS A 182 7.24 -4.55 -12.92
C HIS A 182 6.20 -5.56 -13.42
N THR A 183 6.53 -6.83 -13.36
CA THR A 183 5.60 -7.93 -13.65
C THR A 183 5.17 -8.54 -12.33
N LEU A 184 3.87 -8.51 -12.05
CA LEU A 184 3.32 -9.08 -10.83
C LEU A 184 3.31 -10.60 -10.91
N ASN A 185 3.59 -11.25 -9.78
CA ASN A 185 3.37 -12.67 -9.61
C ASN A 185 1.88 -13.00 -9.49
N GLY A 186 1.53 -14.28 -9.56
CA GLY A 186 0.17 -14.75 -9.29
C GLY A 186 -0.22 -14.53 -7.81
N ASP A 187 -1.53 -14.48 -7.56
CA ASP A 187 -2.08 -14.34 -6.20
C ASP A 187 -2.06 -15.70 -5.48
N TYR A 188 -1.18 -15.82 -4.47
CA TYR A 188 -1.06 -17.06 -3.70
C TYR A 188 -2.32 -17.39 -2.87
N ILE A 189 -3.13 -16.39 -2.50
CA ILE A 189 -4.40 -16.60 -1.79
C ILE A 189 -5.42 -17.21 -2.75
N GLU A 190 -5.48 -16.73 -3.99
CA GLU A 190 -6.31 -17.30 -5.04
C GLU A 190 -5.87 -18.74 -5.36
N ALA A 191 -4.57 -18.97 -5.49
CA ALA A 191 -4.01 -20.30 -5.69
C ALA A 191 -4.41 -21.26 -4.56
N GLY A 192 -4.31 -20.83 -3.30
CA GLY A 192 -4.75 -21.60 -2.14
C GLY A 192 -6.24 -21.91 -2.16
N SER A 193 -7.08 -20.94 -2.56
CA SER A 193 -8.52 -21.11 -2.69
C SER A 193 -8.87 -22.19 -3.74
N TRP A 194 -8.20 -22.18 -4.89
CA TRP A 194 -8.39 -23.20 -5.93
C TRP A 194 -7.90 -24.58 -5.47
N ALA A 195 -6.80 -24.66 -4.70
CA ALA A 195 -6.33 -25.91 -4.12
C ALA A 195 -7.39 -26.52 -3.16
N VAL A 196 -8.05 -25.68 -2.34
CA VAL A 196 -9.15 -26.12 -1.48
C VAL A 196 -10.32 -26.64 -2.32
N VAL A 197 -10.69 -25.96 -3.41
CA VAL A 197 -11.75 -26.42 -4.33
C VAL A 197 -11.42 -27.82 -4.87
N ALA A 198 -10.19 -28.04 -5.34
CA ALA A 198 -9.79 -29.37 -5.81
C ALA A 198 -9.91 -30.43 -4.71
N ALA A 199 -9.44 -30.13 -3.50
CA ALA A 199 -9.47 -31.06 -2.38
C ALA A 199 -10.91 -31.46 -1.98
N VAL A 200 -11.85 -30.50 -1.89
CA VAL A 200 -13.22 -30.77 -1.44
C VAL A 200 -14.11 -31.39 -2.53
N THR A 201 -13.76 -31.22 -3.80
CA THR A 201 -14.51 -31.79 -4.94
C THR A 201 -13.92 -33.11 -5.43
N GLY A 202 -12.75 -33.52 -4.92
CA GLY A 202 -12.00 -34.67 -5.47
C GLY A 202 -11.52 -34.47 -6.89
N GLY A 203 -11.43 -33.19 -7.33
CA GLY A 203 -10.99 -32.79 -8.67
C GLY A 203 -9.49 -32.63 -8.79
N GLU A 204 -9.03 -32.35 -10.02
CA GLU A 204 -7.64 -32.03 -10.35
C GLU A 204 -7.56 -30.62 -10.92
N ILE A 205 -6.64 -29.80 -10.42
CA ILE A 205 -6.46 -28.40 -10.85
C ILE A 205 -4.96 -28.16 -11.03
N GLU A 206 -4.58 -27.55 -12.15
CA GLU A 206 -3.25 -27.03 -12.40
C GLU A 206 -3.27 -25.51 -12.18
N VAL A 207 -2.48 -25.02 -11.23
CA VAL A 207 -2.29 -23.58 -10.95
C VAL A 207 -0.97 -23.14 -11.55
N ARG A 208 -0.98 -22.07 -12.35
CA ARG A 208 0.20 -21.52 -13.04
C ARG A 208 0.39 -20.05 -12.65
N GLY A 209 1.65 -19.58 -12.57
CA GLY A 209 2.01 -18.17 -12.37
C GLY A 209 2.80 -17.86 -11.11
#